data_cf77f395a79f457ef331935f2c386532
#
_entry.id   cf77f395a79f457ef331935f2c386532
#
_cell.length_a   1.000
_cell.length_b   1.000
_cell.length_c   1.000
_cell.angle_alpha   90.00
_cell.angle_beta   90.00
_cell.angle_gamma   90.00
#
_symmetry.space_group_name_H-M   'P 1'
#
loop_
_entity.id
_entity.type
_entity.pdbx_description
1 polymer ?
#
loop_
_entity_poly.entity_id
_entity_poly.type
_entity_poly.pdbx_seq_one_letter_code
_entity_poly.pdbx_strand_id
1 'polypeptide(L)'
;MRHLPPAGGSLSKGEVASHSDDGEGKTGKGDILMKLLAIPGGFALYKEKTKIGQCLLTPTDKGAAITALCILAPWRRKGYGSYLLKEVLRSFDGYDREAATVFSAPLPQDAGEQLFWEKFGFRPEGGQLFRRRTPDLTAVKFVQDFLAARLVSPHLCVDATCGNGGDTAFLCRLVPNGRVLGFDIQPEAIASTQKHLAQLGLADRAELHCDSHANLLHYLAPGSADAVMFNFGWLPGADHSVFSTADSSIPALEAALDALRPGGVLSAILYSGRVIGTGEKQSILGWIRALPLTKYTVLVCDFANWADTAPLPCLVLKK
;
A
#
# COMPACT_ATOMS: atom_id res chain seq x y z
N MET A 1 -9.84 -24.46 1.13
CA MET A 1 -9.09 -24.50 -0.13
C MET A 1 -9.37 -23.18 -0.83
N ARG A 2 -8.42 -22.26 -0.86
CA ARG A 2 -8.57 -20.94 -1.52
C ARG A 2 -8.11 -21.12 -2.97
N HIS A 3 -9.03 -20.94 -3.92
CA HIS A 3 -8.70 -20.90 -5.34
C HIS A 3 -7.85 -19.66 -5.63
N LEU A 4 -6.61 -19.90 -6.07
CA LEU A 4 -5.80 -18.91 -6.79
C LEU A 4 -6.46 -18.65 -8.15
N PRO A 5 -6.38 -17.43 -8.70
CA PRO A 5 -6.85 -17.20 -10.06
C PRO A 5 -6.03 -18.06 -11.04
N PRO A 6 -6.67 -18.55 -12.14
CA PRO A 6 -5.99 -19.40 -13.09
C PRO A 6 -4.82 -18.65 -13.72
N ALA A 7 -3.72 -19.37 -13.93
CA ALA A 7 -2.57 -18.92 -14.70
C ALA A 7 -3.00 -18.65 -16.15
N GLY A 8 -3.45 -17.43 -16.44
CA GLY A 8 -3.99 -17.05 -17.75
C GLY A 8 -4.56 -15.65 -17.80
N GLY A 9 -4.56 -14.92 -16.71
CA GLY A 9 -4.90 -13.49 -16.72
C GLY A 9 -3.85 -12.73 -17.52
N SER A 10 -4.23 -12.22 -18.70
CA SER A 10 -3.41 -11.33 -19.51
C SER A 10 -3.04 -10.14 -18.62
N LEU A 11 -1.78 -10.06 -18.22
CA LEU A 11 -1.22 -8.85 -17.66
C LEU A 11 -1.37 -7.80 -18.76
N SER A 12 -2.28 -6.84 -18.51
CA SER A 12 -2.44 -5.68 -19.36
C SER A 12 -1.06 -5.04 -19.58
N LYS A 13 -0.78 -4.66 -20.82
CA LYS A 13 0.41 -3.90 -21.22
C LYS A 13 0.42 -2.56 -20.45
N GLY A 14 0.89 -2.56 -19.22
CA GLY A 14 1.17 -1.38 -18.43
C GLY A 14 2.66 -1.11 -18.49
N GLU A 15 3.05 -0.03 -19.14
CA GLU A 15 4.40 0.51 -19.03
C GLU A 15 4.62 0.97 -17.59
N VAL A 16 5.49 0.27 -16.86
CA VAL A 16 5.95 0.75 -15.56
C VAL A 16 7.02 1.81 -15.82
N ALA A 17 6.63 3.06 -15.80
CA ALA A 17 7.57 4.17 -15.77
C ALA A 17 8.27 4.19 -14.40
N SER A 18 9.58 3.99 -14.38
CA SER A 18 10.37 4.11 -13.17
C SER A 18 10.60 5.59 -12.85
N HIS A 19 10.02 6.08 -11.74
CA HIS A 19 10.50 7.29 -11.10
C HIS A 19 11.70 6.94 -10.21
N SER A 20 12.87 7.46 -10.56
CA SER A 20 14.03 7.50 -9.69
C SER A 20 13.86 8.70 -8.74
N ASP A 21 13.61 8.42 -7.45
CA ASP A 21 13.72 9.43 -6.40
C ASP A 21 14.96 9.10 -5.57
N ASP A 22 16.07 9.71 -5.94
CA ASP A 22 17.24 9.96 -5.09
C ASP A 22 17.76 11.33 -5.46
N GLY A 23 17.55 12.28 -4.54
CA GLY A 23 17.96 13.66 -4.73
C GLY A 23 19.47 13.82 -4.84
N GLU A 24 19.89 14.44 -5.92
CA GLU A 24 20.88 15.55 -5.99
C GLU A 24 20.97 16.01 -7.43
N GLY A 25 20.79 17.30 -7.63
CA GLY A 25 20.77 17.92 -8.94
C GLY A 25 22.10 17.82 -9.68
N LYS A 26 22.00 17.38 -10.96
CA LYS A 26 22.89 17.84 -12.03
C LYS A 26 22.16 17.77 -13.36
N THR A 27 22.08 18.88 -14.02
CA THR A 27 21.55 19.11 -15.36
C THR A 27 22.26 18.28 -16.44
N GLY A 28 21.49 17.65 -17.31
CA GLY A 28 21.88 17.40 -18.71
C GLY A 28 22.58 16.09 -18.99
N LYS A 29 21.79 15.04 -19.27
CA LYS A 29 22.04 14.01 -20.32
C LYS A 29 20.73 13.20 -20.43
N GLY A 30 20.22 13.00 -21.65
CA GLY A 30 18.94 12.37 -21.92
C GLY A 30 18.68 11.13 -21.08
N ASP A 31 17.49 11.04 -20.48
CA ASP A 31 17.04 9.94 -19.65
C ASP A 31 17.16 8.63 -20.46
N ILE A 32 18.10 7.82 -20.07
CA ILE A 32 18.28 6.49 -20.67
C ILE A 32 17.17 5.61 -20.14
N LEU A 33 16.12 5.44 -20.93
CA LEU A 33 14.91 4.70 -20.56
C LEU A 33 15.22 3.22 -20.32
N MET A 34 15.17 2.80 -19.06
CA MET A 34 15.22 1.39 -18.66
C MET A 34 13.79 0.84 -18.59
N LYS A 35 13.55 -0.32 -19.25
CA LYS A 35 12.24 -0.98 -19.22
C LYS A 35 12.36 -2.42 -18.78
N LEU A 36 11.51 -2.82 -17.83
CA LEU A 36 11.29 -4.20 -17.47
C LEU A 36 10.02 -4.68 -18.18
N LEU A 37 10.12 -5.73 -18.98
CA LEU A 37 9.00 -6.31 -19.69
C LEU A 37 8.79 -7.76 -19.26
N ALA A 38 7.52 -8.13 -19.04
CA ALA A 38 7.15 -9.52 -18.84
C ALA A 38 7.38 -10.31 -20.11
N ILE A 39 7.96 -11.49 -19.98
CA ILE A 39 8.19 -12.47 -21.04
C ILE A 39 7.69 -13.85 -20.59
N PRO A 40 7.48 -14.82 -21.46
CA PRO A 40 7.19 -16.17 -21.05
C PRO A 40 8.23 -16.70 -20.05
N GLY A 41 7.77 -17.10 -18.86
CA GLY A 41 8.62 -17.61 -17.79
C GLY A 41 9.49 -16.57 -17.07
N GLY A 42 9.16 -15.27 -17.12
CA GLY A 42 9.90 -14.29 -16.35
C GLY A 42 9.87 -12.86 -16.85
N PHE A 43 11.00 -12.17 -16.72
CA PHE A 43 11.16 -10.75 -17.07
C PHE A 43 12.42 -10.51 -17.90
N ALA A 44 12.34 -9.59 -18.87
CA ALA A 44 13.46 -9.10 -19.63
C ALA A 44 13.73 -7.62 -19.33
N LEU A 45 14.99 -7.27 -19.17
CA LEU A 45 15.46 -5.91 -18.97
C LEU A 45 15.96 -5.33 -20.30
N TYR A 46 15.41 -4.18 -20.66
CA TYR A 46 15.79 -3.41 -21.84
C TYR A 46 16.42 -2.09 -21.45
N LYS A 47 17.44 -1.70 -22.18
CA LYS A 47 17.96 -0.34 -22.19
C LYS A 47 17.65 0.24 -23.56
N GLU A 48 16.75 1.24 -23.59
CA GLU A 48 16.16 1.74 -24.84
C GLU A 48 15.46 0.57 -25.61
N LYS A 49 15.98 0.19 -26.78
CA LYS A 49 15.44 -0.91 -27.59
C LYS A 49 16.24 -2.21 -27.47
N THR A 50 17.35 -2.20 -26.72
CA THR A 50 18.26 -3.35 -26.62
C THR A 50 17.95 -4.17 -25.37
N LYS A 51 17.67 -5.46 -25.56
CA LYS A 51 17.59 -6.41 -24.43
C LYS A 51 18.99 -6.60 -23.86
N ILE A 52 19.14 -6.33 -22.55
CA ILE A 52 20.44 -6.37 -21.85
C ILE A 52 20.51 -7.47 -20.80
N GLY A 53 19.37 -8.04 -20.40
CA GLY A 53 19.31 -9.12 -19.43
C GLY A 53 17.94 -9.74 -19.31
N GLN A 54 17.87 -10.81 -18.52
CA GLN A 54 16.59 -11.47 -18.17
C GLN A 54 16.69 -12.17 -16.83
N CYS A 55 15.52 -12.32 -16.17
CA CYS A 55 15.31 -13.16 -15.02
C CYS A 55 14.21 -14.17 -15.36
N LEU A 56 14.54 -15.45 -15.37
CA LEU A 56 13.59 -16.54 -15.57
C LEU A 56 13.17 -17.09 -14.21
N LEU A 57 11.88 -17.36 -14.06
CA LEU A 57 11.32 -17.83 -12.81
C LEU A 57 10.07 -18.70 -13.03
N THR A 58 9.82 -19.57 -12.07
CA THR A 58 8.58 -20.34 -11.98
C THR A 58 7.79 -19.81 -10.78
N PRO A 59 6.58 -19.29 -10.97
CA PRO A 59 5.73 -18.82 -9.86
C PRO A 59 5.44 -19.95 -8.86
N THR A 60 5.33 -19.57 -7.58
CA THR A 60 4.90 -20.43 -6.48
C THR A 60 3.76 -19.75 -5.72
N ASP A 61 3.13 -20.45 -4.77
CA ASP A 61 2.02 -19.90 -3.97
C ASP A 61 2.34 -18.59 -3.24
N LYS A 62 3.62 -18.37 -2.88
CA LYS A 62 4.07 -17.23 -2.08
C LYS A 62 5.22 -16.44 -2.71
N GLY A 63 5.47 -16.60 -4.02
CA GLY A 63 6.58 -15.93 -4.68
C GLY A 63 7.01 -16.64 -5.95
N ALA A 64 8.31 -16.95 -6.09
CA ALA A 64 8.82 -17.63 -7.27
C ALA A 64 10.14 -18.38 -7.00
N ALA A 65 10.38 -19.43 -7.79
CA ALA A 65 11.69 -20.03 -7.94
C ALA A 65 12.41 -19.35 -9.11
N ILE A 66 13.48 -18.61 -8.84
CA ILE A 66 14.34 -18.00 -9.88
C ILE A 66 15.19 -19.12 -10.45
N THR A 67 15.01 -19.41 -11.73
CA THR A 67 15.74 -20.47 -12.43
C THR A 67 16.98 -19.95 -13.17
N ALA A 68 16.96 -18.68 -13.58
CA ALA A 68 18.12 -18.01 -14.18
C ALA A 68 18.04 -16.49 -14.00
N LEU A 69 19.19 -15.88 -13.73
CA LEU A 69 19.39 -14.43 -13.76
C LEU A 69 20.61 -14.12 -14.60
N CYS A 70 20.43 -13.47 -15.73
CA CYS A 70 21.49 -13.26 -16.69
C CYS A 70 21.52 -11.80 -17.18
N ILE A 71 22.73 -11.23 -17.21
CA ILE A 71 23.02 -9.95 -17.89
C ILE A 71 24.02 -10.25 -19.01
N LEU A 72 23.75 -9.73 -20.21
CA LEU A 72 24.62 -9.89 -21.37
C LEU A 72 26.01 -9.29 -21.11
N ALA A 73 27.05 -9.96 -21.62
CA ALA A 73 28.45 -9.67 -21.29
C ALA A 73 28.83 -8.18 -21.38
N PRO A 74 28.45 -7.41 -22.43
CA PRO A 74 28.81 -5.98 -22.54
C PRO A 74 28.19 -5.10 -21.44
N TRP A 75 27.19 -5.63 -20.70
CA TRP A 75 26.39 -4.91 -19.72
C TRP A 75 26.66 -5.35 -18.27
N ARG A 76 27.52 -6.35 -18.06
CA ARG A 76 27.91 -6.85 -16.75
C ARG A 76 28.71 -5.84 -15.94
N ARG A 77 28.70 -5.99 -14.62
CA ARG A 77 29.44 -5.14 -13.65
C ARG A 77 29.07 -3.65 -13.68
N LYS A 78 27.87 -3.31 -14.18
CA LYS A 78 27.34 -1.93 -14.28
C LYS A 78 26.05 -1.74 -13.45
N GLY A 79 25.76 -2.63 -12.49
CA GLY A 79 24.59 -2.55 -11.63
C GLY A 79 23.29 -3.12 -12.21
N TYR A 80 23.23 -3.47 -13.50
CA TYR A 80 22.00 -3.91 -14.15
C TYR A 80 21.43 -5.22 -13.59
N GLY A 81 22.25 -6.14 -13.09
CA GLY A 81 21.78 -7.36 -12.42
C GLY A 81 21.07 -7.04 -11.12
N SER A 82 21.61 -6.11 -10.34
CA SER A 82 20.98 -5.61 -9.10
C SER A 82 19.66 -4.90 -9.38
N TYR A 83 19.63 -4.06 -10.42
CA TYR A 83 18.39 -3.39 -10.84
C TYR A 83 17.33 -4.42 -11.26
N LEU A 84 17.67 -5.35 -12.16
CA LEU A 84 16.75 -6.39 -12.61
C LEU A 84 16.17 -7.19 -11.45
N LEU A 85 17.03 -7.70 -10.55
CA LEU A 85 16.55 -8.49 -9.41
C LEU A 85 15.69 -7.67 -8.47
N LYS A 86 16.07 -6.42 -8.17
CA LYS A 86 15.27 -5.51 -7.33
C LYS A 86 13.86 -5.33 -7.88
N GLU A 87 13.72 -5.04 -9.18
CA GLU A 87 12.42 -4.82 -9.80
C GLU A 87 11.59 -6.13 -9.87
N VAL A 88 12.22 -7.26 -10.13
CA VAL A 88 11.54 -8.57 -10.08
C VAL A 88 11.02 -8.86 -8.67
N LEU A 89 11.83 -8.70 -7.64
CA LEU A 89 11.40 -8.89 -6.26
C LEU A 89 10.25 -7.94 -5.90
N ARG A 90 10.35 -6.68 -6.31
CA ARG A 90 9.34 -5.65 -6.06
C ARG A 90 7.99 -5.98 -6.71
N SER A 91 7.98 -6.59 -7.90
CA SER A 91 6.74 -7.00 -8.57
C SER A 91 5.94 -8.05 -7.81
N PHE A 92 6.57 -8.79 -6.90
CA PHE A 92 5.93 -9.75 -5.99
C PHE A 92 5.71 -9.19 -4.59
N ASP A 93 6.68 -8.42 -4.06
CA ASP A 93 6.61 -7.83 -2.71
C ASP A 93 5.55 -6.73 -2.60
N GLY A 94 5.16 -6.10 -3.72
CA GLY A 94 4.35 -4.88 -3.75
C GLY A 94 5.19 -3.62 -3.60
N TYR A 95 4.57 -2.46 -3.79
CA TYR A 95 5.25 -1.16 -3.75
C TYR A 95 5.84 -0.88 -2.35
N ASP A 96 5.03 -1.04 -1.31
CA ASP A 96 5.42 -0.85 0.09
C ASP A 96 5.78 -2.17 0.77
N ARG A 97 6.19 -3.16 -0.04
CA ARG A 97 6.56 -4.48 0.46
C ARG A 97 5.45 -5.14 1.29
N GLU A 98 4.24 -5.04 0.81
CA GLU A 98 3.03 -5.48 1.50
C GLU A 98 2.86 -6.99 1.55
N ALA A 99 3.49 -7.71 0.64
CA ALA A 99 3.33 -9.16 0.53
C ALA A 99 4.39 -9.93 1.31
N ALA A 100 3.96 -10.99 1.99
CA ALA A 100 4.86 -12.03 2.45
C ALA A 100 5.33 -12.86 1.24
N THR A 101 6.63 -12.92 0.99
CA THR A 101 7.17 -13.59 -0.18
C THR A 101 8.26 -14.59 0.16
N VAL A 102 8.32 -15.66 -0.64
CA VAL A 102 9.37 -16.67 -0.57
C VAL A 102 9.96 -16.85 -1.97
N PHE A 103 11.23 -16.55 -2.11
CA PHE A 103 11.98 -16.82 -3.34
C PHE A 103 13.00 -17.91 -3.09
N SER A 104 13.21 -18.77 -4.10
CA SER A 104 14.37 -19.65 -4.16
C SER A 104 15.20 -19.33 -5.40
N ALA A 105 16.50 -19.68 -5.36
CA ALA A 105 17.43 -19.55 -6.46
C ALA A 105 18.48 -20.67 -6.39
N PRO A 106 19.18 -21.00 -7.49
CA PRO A 106 20.30 -21.92 -7.48
C PRO A 106 21.42 -21.45 -6.55
N LEU A 107 22.22 -22.38 -6.03
CA LEU A 107 23.43 -22.03 -5.29
C LEU A 107 24.38 -21.21 -6.18
N PRO A 108 25.11 -20.23 -5.60
CA PRO A 108 26.07 -19.44 -6.31
C PRO A 108 27.27 -20.29 -6.76
N GLN A 109 27.83 -19.97 -7.92
CA GLN A 109 29.00 -20.68 -8.48
C GLN A 109 30.31 -20.14 -7.93
N ASP A 110 30.33 -18.89 -7.49
CA ASP A 110 31.50 -18.22 -6.95
C ASP A 110 31.15 -17.24 -5.81
N ALA A 111 32.18 -16.73 -5.14
CA ALA A 111 32.01 -15.79 -4.02
C ALA A 111 31.37 -14.46 -4.45
N GLY A 112 31.55 -14.04 -5.69
CA GLY A 112 30.94 -12.80 -6.22
C GLY A 112 29.44 -12.96 -6.40
N GLU A 113 28.99 -14.12 -6.88
CA GLU A 113 27.57 -14.47 -6.95
C GLU A 113 26.97 -14.62 -5.54
N GLN A 114 27.69 -15.23 -4.63
CA GLN A 114 27.25 -15.33 -3.24
C GLN A 114 26.99 -13.95 -2.63
N LEU A 115 27.93 -13.02 -2.73
CA LEU A 115 27.78 -11.66 -2.23
C LEU A 115 26.62 -10.90 -2.93
N PHE A 116 26.43 -11.16 -4.24
CA PHE A 116 25.31 -10.60 -4.97
C PHE A 116 23.97 -11.05 -4.39
N TRP A 117 23.77 -12.37 -4.19
CA TRP A 117 22.52 -12.88 -3.65
C TRP A 117 22.28 -12.48 -2.18
N GLU A 118 23.35 -12.48 -1.37
CA GLU A 118 23.29 -12.05 0.03
C GLU A 118 22.83 -10.61 0.21
N LYS A 119 23.26 -9.72 -0.70
CA LYS A 119 22.83 -8.32 -0.74
C LYS A 119 21.30 -8.17 -0.83
N PHE A 120 20.62 -9.13 -1.46
CA PHE A 120 19.16 -9.16 -1.59
C PHE A 120 18.47 -10.04 -0.54
N GLY A 121 19.18 -10.46 0.47
CA GLY A 121 18.64 -11.24 1.59
C GLY A 121 18.47 -12.73 1.32
N PHE A 122 19.07 -13.25 0.25
CA PHE A 122 19.11 -14.68 0.01
C PHE A 122 20.14 -15.35 0.93
N ARG A 123 19.80 -16.53 1.43
CA ARG A 123 20.67 -17.35 2.30
C ARG A 123 20.63 -18.81 1.84
N PRO A 124 21.74 -19.55 1.93
CA PRO A 124 21.77 -20.97 1.58
C PRO A 124 20.97 -21.80 2.57
N GLU A 125 20.14 -22.70 2.05
CA GLU A 125 19.34 -23.64 2.81
C GLU A 125 18.97 -24.83 1.93
N GLY A 126 19.16 -26.06 2.39
CA GLY A 126 18.71 -27.27 1.70
C GLY A 126 19.21 -27.43 0.25
N GLY A 127 20.42 -26.96 -0.09
CA GLY A 127 20.98 -27.08 -1.42
C GLY A 127 20.51 -26.00 -2.42
N GLN A 128 19.82 -24.98 -1.96
CA GLN A 128 19.39 -23.82 -2.73
C GLN A 128 19.59 -22.54 -1.92
N LEU A 129 19.42 -21.41 -2.58
CA LEU A 129 19.26 -20.12 -1.91
C LEU A 129 17.79 -19.85 -1.63
N PHE A 130 17.49 -19.34 -0.45
CA PHE A 130 16.16 -18.85 -0.10
C PHE A 130 16.20 -17.41 0.39
N ARG A 131 15.20 -16.62 -0.02
CA ARG A 131 14.85 -15.33 0.55
C ARG A 131 13.42 -15.41 1.05
N ARG A 132 13.26 -15.22 2.36
CA ARG A 132 11.92 -15.12 2.98
C ARG A 132 11.73 -13.70 3.47
N ARG A 133 10.59 -13.17 3.15
CA ARG A 133 10.24 -11.83 3.55
C ARG A 133 8.85 -11.82 4.18
N THR A 134 8.75 -11.24 5.35
CA THR A 134 7.49 -10.80 5.95
C THR A 134 7.14 -9.40 5.45
N PRO A 135 5.86 -9.03 5.40
CA PRO A 135 5.46 -7.66 5.10
C PRO A 135 6.16 -6.67 6.05
N ASP A 136 6.52 -5.50 5.53
CA ASP A 136 6.97 -4.41 6.39
C ASP A 136 5.78 -3.88 7.19
N LEU A 137 6.03 -3.45 8.42
CA LEU A 137 5.04 -2.72 9.18
C LEU A 137 4.95 -1.30 8.63
N THR A 138 3.81 -0.96 8.04
CA THR A 138 3.48 0.41 7.61
C THR A 138 2.45 1.02 8.56
N ALA A 139 2.26 2.34 8.50
CA ALA A 139 1.21 3.02 9.27
C ALA A 139 -0.18 2.43 8.94
N VAL A 140 -0.45 2.19 7.66
CA VAL A 140 -1.70 1.58 7.19
C VAL A 140 -1.83 0.15 7.72
N LYS A 141 -0.78 -0.67 7.58
CA LYS A 141 -0.81 -2.06 8.07
C LYS A 141 -1.00 -2.14 9.58
N PHE A 142 -0.35 -1.25 10.34
CA PHE A 142 -0.53 -1.15 11.78
C PHE A 142 -2.00 -0.87 12.16
N VAL A 143 -2.64 0.09 11.49
CA VAL A 143 -4.06 0.41 11.72
C VAL A 143 -4.96 -0.75 11.34
N GLN A 144 -4.74 -1.36 10.18
CA GLN A 144 -5.52 -2.52 9.73
C GLN A 144 -5.41 -3.70 10.71
N ASP A 145 -4.21 -4.02 11.20
CA ASP A 145 -3.99 -5.10 12.17
C ASP A 145 -4.65 -4.78 13.51
N PHE A 146 -4.58 -3.52 13.97
CA PHE A 146 -5.28 -3.09 15.17
C PHE A 146 -6.80 -3.27 15.03
N LEU A 147 -7.40 -2.82 13.93
CA LEU A 147 -8.83 -2.97 13.69
C LEU A 147 -9.25 -4.44 13.62
N ALA A 148 -8.47 -5.27 12.90
CA ALA A 148 -8.74 -6.70 12.78
C ALA A 148 -8.67 -7.45 14.11
N ALA A 149 -7.77 -7.04 15.00
CA ALA A 149 -7.64 -7.63 16.34
C ALA A 149 -8.70 -7.10 17.34
N ARG A 150 -9.17 -5.86 17.16
CA ARG A 150 -10.05 -5.17 18.12
C ARG A 150 -11.52 -5.39 17.84
N LEU A 151 -11.93 -5.43 16.58
CA LEU A 151 -13.34 -5.52 16.19
C LEU A 151 -13.78 -6.98 16.12
N VAL A 152 -14.78 -7.32 16.92
CA VAL A 152 -15.39 -8.66 16.92
C VAL A 152 -16.69 -8.61 16.13
N SER A 153 -16.74 -9.37 15.02
CA SER A 153 -17.91 -9.44 14.14
C SER A 153 -18.49 -8.09 13.73
N PRO A 154 -17.69 -7.17 13.16
CA PRO A 154 -18.19 -5.87 12.72
C PRO A 154 -19.22 -6.01 11.61
N HIS A 155 -20.22 -5.11 11.57
CA HIS A 155 -21.29 -5.11 10.58
C HIS A 155 -21.28 -3.91 9.65
N LEU A 156 -20.81 -2.74 10.12
CA LEU A 156 -20.78 -1.51 9.34
C LEU A 156 -19.45 -0.80 9.54
N CYS A 157 -18.67 -0.73 8.46
CA CYS A 157 -17.42 0.03 8.44
C CYS A 157 -17.45 1.10 7.35
N VAL A 158 -16.70 2.16 7.57
CA VAL A 158 -16.61 3.30 6.66
C VAL A 158 -15.15 3.54 6.28
N ASP A 159 -14.89 3.63 4.99
CA ASP A 159 -13.66 4.22 4.43
C ASP A 159 -13.98 5.65 3.99
N ALA A 160 -13.53 6.61 4.76
CA ALA A 160 -13.83 8.02 4.53
C ALA A 160 -12.93 8.68 3.48
N THR A 161 -11.96 7.94 2.92
CA THR A 161 -10.95 8.41 1.95
C THR A 161 -10.53 7.27 1.03
N CYS A 162 -11.43 6.84 0.14
CA CYS A 162 -11.27 5.63 -0.66
C CYS A 162 -9.98 5.58 -1.49
N GLY A 163 -9.60 6.67 -2.13
CA GLY A 163 -8.43 6.75 -2.99
C GLY A 163 -8.39 5.63 -4.03
N ASN A 164 -7.41 4.73 -3.92
CA ASN A 164 -7.27 3.56 -4.79
C ASN A 164 -7.94 2.28 -4.24
N GLY A 165 -8.70 2.38 -3.17
CA GLY A 165 -9.54 1.29 -2.64
C GLY A 165 -8.83 0.26 -1.77
N GLY A 166 -7.61 0.53 -1.31
CA GLY A 166 -6.84 -0.40 -0.46
C GLY A 166 -7.52 -0.67 0.88
N ASP A 167 -7.87 0.41 1.59
CA ASP A 167 -8.56 0.33 2.89
C ASP A 167 -10.01 -0.14 2.72
N THR A 168 -10.70 0.28 1.64
CA THR A 168 -12.04 -0.24 1.31
C THR A 168 -12.01 -1.76 1.12
N ALA A 169 -11.04 -2.30 0.39
CA ALA A 169 -10.89 -3.73 0.18
C ALA A 169 -10.56 -4.48 1.48
N PHE A 170 -9.73 -3.89 2.35
CA PHE A 170 -9.47 -4.42 3.69
C PHE A 170 -10.76 -4.51 4.51
N LEU A 171 -11.54 -3.43 4.59
CA LEU A 171 -12.80 -3.39 5.33
C LEU A 171 -13.81 -4.40 4.78
N CYS A 172 -13.94 -4.56 3.46
CA CYS A 172 -14.80 -5.59 2.86
C CYS A 172 -14.45 -7.01 3.32
N ARG A 173 -13.17 -7.29 3.56
CA ARG A 173 -12.74 -8.59 4.11
C ARG A 173 -12.97 -8.68 5.61
N LEU A 174 -12.86 -7.58 6.34
CA LEU A 174 -13.07 -7.51 7.79
C LEU A 174 -14.55 -7.74 8.14
N VAL A 175 -15.47 -7.28 7.31
CA VAL A 175 -16.94 -7.41 7.52
C VAL A 175 -17.57 -8.37 6.49
N PRO A 176 -17.28 -9.68 6.52
CA PRO A 176 -17.72 -10.62 5.49
C PRO A 176 -19.25 -10.73 5.34
N ASN A 177 -20.01 -10.39 6.35
CA ASN A 177 -21.47 -10.41 6.38
C ASN A 177 -22.10 -9.03 6.61
N GLY A 178 -21.31 -7.96 6.52
CA GLY A 178 -21.74 -6.60 6.80
C GLY A 178 -21.67 -5.69 5.56
N ARG A 179 -21.69 -4.40 5.81
CA ARG A 179 -21.62 -3.32 4.80
C ARG A 179 -20.37 -2.49 4.97
N VAL A 180 -19.81 -2.04 3.85
CA VAL A 180 -18.77 -1.01 3.81
C VAL A 180 -19.31 0.19 3.04
N LEU A 181 -19.19 1.38 3.60
CA LEU A 181 -19.43 2.63 2.88
C LEU A 181 -18.08 3.25 2.56
N GLY A 182 -17.91 3.68 1.32
CA GLY A 182 -16.69 4.32 0.87
C GLY A 182 -16.97 5.73 0.35
N PHE A 183 -16.16 6.71 0.76
CA PHE A 183 -16.30 8.12 0.38
C PHE A 183 -15.03 8.65 -0.26
N ASP A 184 -15.19 9.40 -1.33
CA ASP A 184 -14.14 10.25 -1.89
C ASP A 184 -14.80 11.39 -2.68
N ILE A 185 -14.23 12.59 -2.63
CA ILE A 185 -14.73 13.74 -3.41
C ILE A 185 -14.31 13.67 -4.86
N GLN A 186 -13.33 12.83 -5.21
CA GLN A 186 -12.78 12.71 -6.56
C GLN A 186 -13.46 11.54 -7.30
N PRO A 187 -14.14 11.79 -8.43
CA PRO A 187 -14.76 10.72 -9.23
C PRO A 187 -13.75 9.67 -9.70
N GLU A 188 -12.50 10.07 -9.95
CA GLU A 188 -11.40 9.18 -10.36
C GLU A 188 -11.02 8.19 -9.24
N ALA A 189 -11.04 8.64 -7.99
CA ALA A 189 -10.80 7.78 -6.82
C ALA A 189 -11.91 6.73 -6.68
N ILE A 190 -13.17 7.14 -6.80
CA ILE A 190 -14.33 6.24 -6.79
C ILE A 190 -14.23 5.21 -7.92
N ALA A 191 -13.91 5.63 -9.14
CA ALA A 191 -13.75 4.73 -10.29
C ALA A 191 -12.56 3.76 -10.09
N SER A 192 -11.45 4.24 -9.52
CA SER A 192 -10.28 3.41 -9.19
C SER A 192 -10.62 2.37 -8.14
N THR A 193 -11.29 2.78 -7.06
CA THR A 193 -11.75 1.89 -5.99
C THR A 193 -12.71 0.82 -6.53
N GLN A 194 -13.71 1.21 -7.33
CA GLN A 194 -14.65 0.27 -7.94
C GLN A 194 -13.96 -0.78 -8.80
N LYS A 195 -13.01 -0.35 -9.63
CA LYS A 195 -12.18 -1.23 -10.46
C LYS A 195 -11.36 -2.20 -9.60
N HIS A 196 -10.74 -1.69 -8.54
CA HIS A 196 -9.93 -2.50 -7.62
C HIS A 196 -10.78 -3.56 -6.92
N LEU A 197 -11.94 -3.18 -6.38
CA LEU A 197 -12.87 -4.12 -5.74
C LEU A 197 -13.38 -5.18 -6.72
N ALA A 198 -13.69 -4.80 -7.98
CA ALA A 198 -14.10 -5.75 -8.99
C ALA A 198 -13.02 -6.79 -9.30
N GLN A 199 -11.76 -6.38 -9.41
CA GLN A 199 -10.61 -7.30 -9.60
C GLN A 199 -10.44 -8.29 -8.45
N LEU A 200 -10.86 -7.91 -7.24
CA LEU A 200 -10.78 -8.75 -6.04
C LEU A 200 -12.05 -9.58 -5.79
N GLY A 201 -13.09 -9.43 -6.62
CA GLY A 201 -14.39 -10.07 -6.40
C GLY A 201 -15.15 -9.51 -5.18
N LEU A 202 -14.94 -8.24 -4.86
CA LEU A 202 -15.51 -7.54 -3.71
C LEU A 202 -16.45 -6.39 -4.11
N ALA A 203 -16.81 -6.24 -5.39
CA ALA A 203 -17.59 -5.11 -5.90
C ALA A 203 -18.94 -4.93 -5.18
N ASP A 204 -19.64 -6.04 -4.86
CA ASP A 204 -20.95 -6.02 -4.22
C ASP A 204 -20.87 -5.84 -2.68
N ARG A 205 -19.66 -5.63 -2.14
CA ARG A 205 -19.42 -5.55 -0.69
C ARG A 205 -19.32 -4.13 -0.17
N ALA A 206 -19.15 -3.15 -1.05
CA ALA A 206 -19.01 -1.75 -0.71
C ALA A 206 -19.99 -0.89 -1.52
N GLU A 207 -20.58 0.08 -0.86
CA GLU A 207 -21.36 1.16 -1.43
C GLU A 207 -20.47 2.40 -1.50
N LEU A 208 -20.17 2.88 -2.72
CA LEU A 208 -19.22 3.96 -2.95
C LEU A 208 -19.96 5.26 -3.26
N HIS A 209 -19.56 6.36 -2.61
CA HIS A 209 -20.16 7.66 -2.70
C HIS A 209 -19.12 8.71 -3.16
N CYS A 210 -19.40 9.37 -4.28
CA CYS A 210 -18.63 10.53 -4.71
C CYS A 210 -19.13 11.76 -3.95
N ASP A 211 -18.78 11.86 -2.67
CA ASP A 211 -19.22 12.91 -1.76
C ASP A 211 -18.17 13.17 -0.68
N SER A 212 -18.31 14.29 0.01
CA SER A 212 -17.47 14.63 1.14
C SER A 212 -17.73 13.69 2.32
N HIS A 213 -16.66 13.20 2.94
CA HIS A 213 -16.72 12.44 4.18
C HIS A 213 -17.35 13.23 5.34
N ALA A 214 -17.45 14.55 5.25
CA ALA A 214 -18.20 15.37 6.22
C ALA A 214 -19.72 15.09 6.16
N ASN A 215 -20.23 14.55 5.07
CA ASN A 215 -21.63 14.22 4.85
C ASN A 215 -22.00 12.79 5.24
N LEU A 216 -21.09 12.04 5.87
CA LEU A 216 -21.29 10.60 6.15
C LEU A 216 -22.57 10.30 6.94
N LEU A 217 -23.03 11.21 7.82
CA LEU A 217 -24.28 11.06 8.57
C LEU A 217 -25.57 11.19 7.72
N HIS A 218 -25.46 11.56 6.43
CA HIS A 218 -26.59 11.46 5.49
C HIS A 218 -26.81 10.00 5.01
N TYR A 219 -25.80 9.15 5.15
CA TYR A 219 -25.77 7.78 4.61
C TYR A 219 -25.88 6.70 5.68
N LEU A 220 -25.60 7.04 6.93
CA LEU A 220 -25.69 6.11 8.05
C LEU A 220 -26.21 6.81 9.34
N ALA A 221 -26.85 6.04 10.19
CA ALA A 221 -27.37 6.56 11.44
C ALA A 221 -26.24 6.83 12.46
N PRO A 222 -26.35 7.84 13.31
CA PRO A 222 -25.47 7.99 14.48
C PRO A 222 -25.41 6.73 15.33
N GLY A 223 -24.23 6.40 15.84
CA GLY A 223 -24.03 5.23 16.69
C GLY A 223 -24.14 3.87 15.99
N SER A 224 -24.04 3.80 14.66
CA SER A 224 -24.20 2.57 13.89
C SER A 224 -22.89 1.97 13.37
N ALA A 225 -21.82 2.73 13.20
CA ALA A 225 -20.57 2.27 12.62
C ALA A 225 -19.67 1.56 13.63
N ASP A 226 -19.06 0.45 13.23
CA ASP A 226 -18.04 -0.26 13.99
C ASP A 226 -16.66 0.38 13.84
N ALA A 227 -16.34 0.84 12.63
CA ALA A 227 -15.12 1.57 12.35
C ALA A 227 -15.33 2.65 11.29
N VAL A 228 -14.58 3.76 11.44
CA VAL A 228 -14.42 4.77 10.40
C VAL A 228 -12.92 5.00 10.19
N MET A 229 -12.45 4.83 8.95
CA MET A 229 -11.05 5.00 8.57
C MET A 229 -10.86 6.27 7.76
N PHE A 230 -9.84 7.04 8.14
CA PHE A 230 -9.33 8.18 7.37
C PHE A 230 -7.86 7.98 7.04
N ASN A 231 -7.52 8.21 5.79
CA ASN A 231 -6.15 8.25 5.32
C ASN A 231 -5.92 9.62 4.69
N PHE A 232 -5.60 10.62 5.53
CA PHE A 232 -5.45 12.03 5.12
C PHE A 232 -4.17 12.20 4.31
N GLY A 233 -4.28 12.11 3.01
CA GLY A 233 -3.20 12.26 2.06
C GLY A 233 -3.75 12.70 0.71
N TRP A 234 -2.91 12.71 -0.30
CA TRP A 234 -3.34 12.91 -1.69
C TRP A 234 -3.39 11.57 -2.42
N LEU A 235 -4.24 11.51 -3.43
CA LEU A 235 -4.32 10.35 -4.31
C LEU A 235 -3.00 10.23 -5.11
N PRO A 236 -2.23 9.14 -4.98
CA PRO A 236 -1.01 8.95 -5.75
C PRO A 236 -1.30 9.02 -7.27
N GLY A 237 -0.65 9.95 -7.97
CA GLY A 237 -0.81 10.15 -9.41
C GLY A 237 -1.92 11.13 -9.84
N ALA A 238 -2.64 11.73 -8.88
CA ALA A 238 -3.63 12.77 -9.16
C ALA A 238 -3.07 14.19 -9.02
N ASP A 239 -3.88 15.19 -9.38
CA ASP A 239 -3.54 16.60 -9.22
C ASP A 239 -3.40 16.96 -7.72
N HIS A 240 -2.22 17.44 -7.35
CA HIS A 240 -1.89 17.84 -5.98
C HIS A 240 -2.59 19.13 -5.50
N SER A 241 -3.49 19.72 -6.29
CA SER A 241 -4.30 20.88 -5.90
C SER A 241 -5.49 20.51 -5.02
N VAL A 242 -5.91 19.23 -5.02
CA VAL A 242 -7.04 18.75 -4.21
C VAL A 242 -6.49 18.02 -2.98
N PHE A 243 -6.60 18.64 -1.82
CA PHE A 243 -6.16 18.07 -0.53
C PHE A 243 -7.14 18.49 0.58
N SER A 244 -7.16 17.71 1.66
CA SER A 244 -7.92 18.03 2.86
C SER A 244 -7.31 19.22 3.59
N THR A 245 -8.16 19.98 4.29
CA THR A 245 -7.75 21.07 5.18
C THR A 245 -8.31 20.84 6.57
N ALA A 246 -7.72 21.44 7.60
CA ALA A 246 -8.23 21.31 8.95
C ALA A 246 -9.71 21.71 9.08
N ASP A 247 -10.15 22.70 8.30
CA ASP A 247 -11.52 23.20 8.29
C ASP A 247 -12.53 22.19 7.73
N SER A 248 -12.10 21.25 6.88
CA SER A 248 -12.94 20.16 6.37
C SER A 248 -12.74 18.86 7.17
N SER A 249 -11.53 18.62 7.67
CA SER A 249 -11.17 17.37 8.31
C SER A 249 -11.73 17.25 9.72
N ILE A 250 -11.72 18.32 10.53
CA ILE A 250 -12.24 18.27 11.91
C ILE A 250 -13.76 18.01 11.92
N PRO A 251 -14.61 18.72 11.15
CA PRO A 251 -16.04 18.38 11.07
C PRO A 251 -16.31 16.96 10.62
N ALA A 252 -15.50 16.42 9.70
CA ALA A 252 -15.63 15.04 9.26
C ALA A 252 -15.28 14.02 10.37
N LEU A 253 -14.23 14.31 11.16
CA LEU A 253 -13.86 13.49 12.30
C LEU A 253 -14.93 13.55 13.41
N GLU A 254 -15.57 14.71 13.64
CA GLU A 254 -16.71 14.85 14.55
C GLU A 254 -17.90 14.01 14.09
N ALA A 255 -18.29 14.12 12.82
CA ALA A 255 -19.34 13.32 12.24
C ALA A 255 -19.03 11.81 12.33
N ALA A 256 -17.77 11.43 12.15
CA ALA A 256 -17.33 10.04 12.31
C ALA A 256 -17.43 9.55 13.77
N LEU A 257 -17.08 10.39 14.76
CA LEU A 257 -17.26 10.05 16.18
C LEU A 257 -18.74 9.87 16.53
N ASP A 258 -19.61 10.70 15.94
CA ASP A 258 -21.06 10.56 16.13
C ASP A 258 -21.59 9.29 15.49
N ALA A 259 -21.09 8.95 14.30
CA ALA A 259 -21.43 7.71 13.59
C ALA A 259 -21.03 6.44 14.34
N LEU A 260 -19.93 6.47 15.11
CA LEU A 260 -19.44 5.29 15.81
C LEU A 260 -20.39 4.84 16.93
N ARG A 261 -20.62 3.52 17.02
CA ARG A 261 -21.25 2.91 18.18
C ARG A 261 -20.29 2.88 19.40
N PRO A 262 -20.79 2.69 20.63
CA PRO A 262 -19.93 2.33 21.75
C PRO A 262 -19.06 1.11 21.44
N GLY A 263 -17.79 1.17 21.76
CA GLY A 263 -16.78 0.16 21.38
C GLY A 263 -16.25 0.27 19.95
N GLY A 264 -16.78 1.16 19.13
CA GLY A 264 -16.30 1.44 17.78
C GLY A 264 -14.97 2.21 17.75
N VAL A 265 -14.31 2.21 16.61
CA VAL A 265 -12.96 2.78 16.42
C VAL A 265 -12.94 3.73 15.24
N LEU A 266 -12.48 4.97 15.47
CA LEU A 266 -12.03 5.86 14.43
C LEU A 266 -10.51 5.70 14.29
N SER A 267 -10.03 5.53 13.06
CA SER A 267 -8.61 5.61 12.73
C SER A 267 -8.35 6.77 11.77
N ALA A 268 -7.28 7.52 12.03
CA ALA A 268 -6.82 8.59 11.15
C ALA A 268 -5.31 8.48 10.96
N ILE A 269 -4.86 8.33 9.72
CA ILE A 269 -3.44 8.38 9.40
C ILE A 269 -3.13 9.78 8.89
N LEU A 270 -2.28 10.50 9.64
CA LEU A 270 -1.93 11.89 9.36
C LEU A 270 -0.59 11.94 8.63
N TYR A 271 -0.59 12.49 7.43
CA TYR A 271 0.63 12.69 6.65
C TYR A 271 1.17 14.11 6.84
N SER A 272 2.48 14.28 6.73
CA SER A 272 3.14 15.57 6.69
C SER A 272 3.93 15.69 5.41
N GLY A 273 3.51 16.57 4.49
CA GLY A 273 4.27 16.92 3.29
C GLY A 273 5.23 18.08 3.56
N ARG A 274 6.29 18.22 2.73
CA ARG A 274 7.27 19.32 2.85
C ARG A 274 6.68 20.72 2.60
N VAL A 275 5.53 20.81 1.93
CA VAL A 275 4.93 22.09 1.50
C VAL A 275 3.52 22.30 2.04
N ILE A 276 2.75 21.22 2.25
CA ILE A 276 1.33 21.25 2.65
C ILE A 276 1.10 20.13 3.67
N GLY A 277 0.32 20.39 4.74
CA GLY A 277 -0.12 19.35 5.69
C GLY A 277 0.43 19.47 7.11
N THR A 278 1.50 20.23 7.36
CA THR A 278 2.03 20.39 8.73
C THR A 278 1.01 21.11 9.64
N GLY A 279 0.31 22.11 9.14
CA GLY A 279 -0.73 22.82 9.88
C GLY A 279 -1.96 21.96 10.15
N GLU A 280 -2.43 21.21 9.15
CA GLU A 280 -3.54 20.28 9.27
C GLU A 280 -3.24 19.17 10.30
N LYS A 281 -2.07 18.51 10.17
CA LYS A 281 -1.62 17.48 11.13
C LYS A 281 -1.62 18.01 12.56
N GLN A 282 -1.10 19.22 12.79
CA GLN A 282 -1.06 19.82 14.13
C GLN A 282 -2.45 20.15 14.66
N SER A 283 -3.33 20.70 13.81
CA SER A 283 -4.72 21.02 14.19
C SER A 283 -5.50 19.76 14.56
N ILE A 284 -5.41 18.71 13.74
CA ILE A 284 -6.06 17.43 14.02
C ILE A 284 -5.49 16.80 15.29
N LEU A 285 -4.17 16.80 15.49
CA LEU A 285 -3.56 16.28 16.72
C LEU A 285 -4.00 17.05 17.97
N GLY A 286 -4.08 18.37 17.87
CA GLY A 286 -4.60 19.22 18.97
C GLY A 286 -6.03 18.85 19.32
N TRP A 287 -6.89 18.72 18.31
CA TRP A 287 -8.29 18.33 18.47
C TRP A 287 -8.43 16.91 19.06
N ILE A 288 -7.72 15.92 18.52
CA ILE A 288 -7.76 14.54 19.02
C ILE A 288 -7.34 14.47 20.48
N ARG A 289 -6.28 15.18 20.87
CA ARG A 289 -5.78 15.20 22.26
C ARG A 289 -6.73 15.88 23.24
N ALA A 290 -7.60 16.78 22.75
CA ALA A 290 -8.60 17.48 23.57
C ALA A 290 -9.88 16.66 23.77
N LEU A 291 -10.03 15.50 23.11
CA LEU A 291 -11.21 14.66 23.26
C LEU A 291 -11.38 14.18 24.73
N PRO A 292 -12.61 14.23 25.30
CA PRO A 292 -12.83 13.92 26.70
C PRO A 292 -12.60 12.43 27.00
N LEU A 293 -11.74 12.15 27.98
CA LEU A 293 -11.41 10.78 28.43
C LEU A 293 -12.66 9.99 28.89
N THR A 294 -13.70 10.68 29.35
CA THR A 294 -14.96 10.05 29.77
C THR A 294 -15.70 9.38 28.60
N LYS A 295 -15.51 9.87 27.38
CA LYS A 295 -16.16 9.35 26.17
C LYS A 295 -15.23 8.57 25.25
N TYR A 296 -13.93 8.86 25.28
CA TYR A 296 -12.98 8.33 24.30
C TYR A 296 -11.68 7.89 24.97
N THR A 297 -11.04 6.88 24.39
CA THR A 297 -9.63 6.58 24.61
C THR A 297 -8.89 6.90 23.33
N VAL A 298 -7.83 7.68 23.41
CA VAL A 298 -7.05 8.15 22.27
C VAL A 298 -5.66 7.53 22.30
N LEU A 299 -5.22 6.98 21.17
CA LEU A 299 -3.84 6.58 20.94
C LEU A 299 -3.26 7.39 19.76
N VAL A 300 -2.05 7.87 19.97
CA VAL A 300 -1.22 8.48 18.90
C VAL A 300 0.04 7.64 18.81
N CYS A 301 0.23 6.96 17.68
CA CYS A 301 1.25 5.92 17.53
C CYS A 301 2.43 6.48 16.73
N ASP A 302 3.53 6.74 17.43
CA ASP A 302 4.77 7.19 16.82
C ASP A 302 5.72 6.00 16.56
N PHE A 303 6.31 5.97 15.38
CA PHE A 303 7.37 5.01 15.03
C PHE A 303 8.72 5.65 15.34
N ALA A 304 9.25 5.36 16.50
CA ALA A 304 10.38 6.06 17.14
C ALA A 304 11.67 6.18 16.29
N ASN A 305 11.85 5.35 15.28
CA ASN A 305 13.01 5.35 14.38
C ASN A 305 12.70 5.76 12.94
N TRP A 306 11.48 6.25 12.69
CA TRP A 306 11.09 6.80 11.39
C TRP A 306 11.40 8.29 11.34
N ALA A 307 11.37 8.86 10.13
CA ALA A 307 11.54 10.31 9.97
C ALA A 307 10.35 11.08 10.57
N ASP A 308 10.55 12.31 11.02
CA ASP A 308 9.50 13.18 11.59
C ASP A 308 8.34 13.47 10.61
N THR A 309 8.61 13.27 9.31
CA THR A 309 7.62 13.38 8.24
C THR A 309 6.83 12.08 8.00
N ALA A 310 7.13 11.02 8.74
CA ALA A 310 6.43 9.75 8.58
C ALA A 310 4.94 9.88 8.88
N PRO A 311 4.10 9.03 8.25
CA PRO A 311 2.68 8.94 8.56
C PRO A 311 2.47 8.59 10.04
N LEU A 312 1.54 9.31 10.70
CA LEU A 312 1.25 9.16 12.11
C LEU A 312 -0.14 8.56 12.32
N PRO A 313 -0.26 7.28 12.70
CA PRO A 313 -1.54 6.67 13.05
C PRO A 313 -2.12 7.25 14.34
N CYS A 314 -3.38 7.66 14.29
CA CYS A 314 -4.19 8.07 15.43
C CYS A 314 -5.41 7.16 15.52
N LEU A 315 -5.71 6.67 16.72
CA LEU A 315 -6.85 5.80 16.98
C LEU A 315 -7.70 6.41 18.08
N VAL A 316 -9.00 6.51 17.86
CA VAL A 316 -9.97 6.98 18.86
C VAL A 316 -10.99 5.89 19.10
N LEU A 317 -11.04 5.36 20.33
CA LEU A 317 -11.96 4.32 20.74
C LEU A 317 -13.12 4.98 21.49
N LYS A 318 -14.34 4.81 20.99
CA LYS A 318 -15.56 5.30 21.67
C LYS A 318 -15.91 4.35 22.82
N LYS A 319 -16.20 4.91 24.00
CA LYS A 319 -16.60 4.15 25.21
C LYS A 319 -18.09 3.89 25.26
#